data_1238b8ece691c5f34f41e70e48dee1e8
#
_entry.id   1238b8ece691c5f34f41e70e48dee1e8
#
_cell.length_a   1.000
_cell.length_b   1.000
_cell.length_c   1.000
_cell.angle_alpha   90.00
_cell.angle_beta   90.00
_cell.angle_gamma   90.00
#
_symmetry.space_group_name_H-M   'P 1'
#
loop_
_entity.id
_entity.type
_entity.pdbx_description
1 polymer ?
#
loop_
_entity_poly.entity_id
_entity_poly.type
_entity_poly.pdbx_seq_one_letter_code
_entity_poly.pdbx_strand_id
1 'polypeptide(L)'
;MKRLGFGALLSFLLVGSLAAQNGSKRVDLKEITDGQFRQVTNIGEMRSMPDGEHYTAMNDARNMIIKYSYRTGNPVDTLFNTEKARECTFDKFDGYTISSTGHHILVWRDTEPIYRRSFKANVYDYDVRRNYVKPISDSKGKQMIPTFSPDGRMVAYVSDNNIWIRKFDYDTEVQVTKDGEMNKILNGITDWVYEEEFAVTNLMAWSPNSEQLAFVRFDESEVPEYSMQMFGEGLYPGYYNYKYPKAGEKNSKVTLHSYDVTTKDTKELKVPVEADSYIPRIVFTNNDDQLAVMTLNRHQNVFNMYYANPKSGVFRLILRDENKAYVDSEWLNSIHFYANSFSYVNEQDGYAHIYLLSLIHISEPTRLR
;
A
#
# COMPACT_ATOMS: atom_id res chain seq x y z
N MET A 1 -37.01 83.91 -21.30
CA MET A 1 -37.40 83.40 -19.99
C MET A 1 -38.02 82.02 -20.16
N LYS A 2 -37.31 80.95 -19.90
CA LYS A 2 -37.83 79.63 -19.62
C LYS A 2 -36.80 78.85 -18.76
N ARG A 3 -37.23 78.53 -17.57
CA ARG A 3 -36.40 77.79 -16.57
C ARG A 3 -36.36 76.31 -16.94
N LEU A 4 -35.20 75.75 -17.09
CA LEU A 4 -35.02 74.36 -17.20
C LEU A 4 -34.95 73.74 -15.78
N GLY A 5 -35.89 72.85 -15.50
CA GLY A 5 -35.89 72.05 -14.28
C GLY A 5 -34.89 70.91 -14.37
N PHE A 6 -33.99 70.87 -13.41
CA PHE A 6 -33.06 69.73 -13.20
C PHE A 6 -33.82 68.65 -12.48
N GLY A 7 -34.15 67.58 -13.18
CA GLY A 7 -34.66 66.32 -12.58
C GLY A 7 -33.49 65.50 -12.12
N ALA A 8 -33.28 65.41 -10.82
CA ALA A 8 -32.33 64.49 -10.24
C ALA A 8 -32.86 63.06 -10.32
N LEU A 9 -32.25 62.22 -11.16
CA LEU A 9 -32.51 60.81 -11.25
C LEU A 9 -31.75 60.15 -10.07
N LEU A 10 -32.48 59.83 -9.00
CA LEU A 10 -31.96 59.08 -7.87
C LEU A 10 -31.89 57.59 -8.28
N SER A 11 -30.74 57.14 -8.74
CA SER A 11 -30.47 55.73 -8.97
C SER A 11 -30.32 55.02 -7.62
N PHE A 12 -31.33 54.34 -7.18
CA PHE A 12 -31.23 53.38 -6.08
C PHE A 12 -30.41 52.19 -6.56
N LEU A 13 -29.11 52.22 -6.27
CA LEU A 13 -28.29 51.03 -6.27
C LEU A 13 -28.77 50.12 -5.13
N LEU A 14 -29.63 49.16 -5.43
CA LEU A 14 -29.85 47.99 -4.59
C LEU A 14 -28.55 47.18 -4.60
N VAL A 15 -27.66 47.52 -3.67
CA VAL A 15 -26.62 46.61 -3.24
C VAL A 15 -27.33 45.48 -2.48
N GLY A 16 -27.74 44.48 -3.22
CA GLY A 16 -28.09 43.19 -2.62
C GLY A 16 -26.86 42.67 -1.91
N SER A 17 -26.73 42.93 -0.61
CA SER A 17 -25.85 42.19 0.25
C SER A 17 -26.27 40.72 0.13
N LEU A 18 -25.52 39.98 -0.64
CA LEU A 18 -25.41 38.54 -0.47
C LEU A 18 -24.83 38.33 0.94
N ALA A 19 -25.67 38.47 1.95
CA ALA A 19 -25.41 37.87 3.23
C ALA A 19 -25.27 36.36 2.94
N ALA A 20 -24.05 35.91 2.82
CA ALA A 20 -23.80 34.52 3.05
C ALA A 20 -24.50 34.22 4.36
N GLN A 21 -25.59 33.48 4.31
CA GLN A 21 -26.21 32.93 5.48
C GLN A 21 -25.14 32.01 6.08
N ASN A 22 -24.31 32.59 6.94
CA ASN A 22 -23.58 31.83 7.91
C ASN A 22 -24.63 31.04 8.65
N GLY A 23 -24.73 29.76 8.34
CA GLY A 23 -25.68 28.88 8.98
C GLY A 23 -25.47 29.02 10.48
N SER A 24 -26.35 29.79 11.11
CA SER A 24 -26.33 30.01 12.56
C SER A 24 -26.80 28.77 13.33
N LYS A 25 -26.98 27.66 12.64
CA LYS A 25 -27.32 26.39 13.29
C LYS A 25 -26.11 25.89 14.05
N ARG A 26 -26.20 25.97 15.37
CA ARG A 26 -25.21 25.33 16.24
C ARG A 26 -25.27 23.83 16.00
N VAL A 27 -24.11 23.23 15.80
CA VAL A 27 -23.97 21.78 15.72
C VAL A 27 -24.33 21.21 17.10
N ASP A 28 -25.33 20.35 17.14
CA ASP A 28 -25.79 19.66 18.34
C ASP A 28 -25.04 18.32 18.47
N LEU A 29 -24.65 17.94 19.69
CA LEU A 29 -24.01 16.66 19.97
C LEU A 29 -24.87 15.48 19.48
N LYS A 30 -26.19 15.59 19.66
CA LYS A 30 -27.14 14.56 19.19
C LYS A 30 -27.09 14.40 17.67
N GLU A 31 -27.02 15.48 16.91
CA GLU A 31 -26.91 15.43 15.44
C GLU A 31 -25.62 14.76 14.98
N ILE A 32 -24.51 14.98 15.73
CA ILE A 32 -23.22 14.30 15.47
C ILE A 32 -23.35 12.80 15.77
N THR A 33 -23.90 12.44 16.93
CA THR A 33 -24.04 11.03 17.35
C THR A 33 -25.05 10.27 16.49
N ASP A 34 -26.10 10.93 16.03
CA ASP A 34 -27.10 10.37 15.10
C ASP A 34 -26.56 10.27 13.66
N GLY A 35 -25.34 10.73 13.41
CA GLY A 35 -24.68 10.62 12.11
C GLY A 35 -25.28 11.51 11.00
N GLN A 36 -26.00 12.58 11.35
CA GLN A 36 -26.64 13.49 10.37
C GLN A 36 -25.62 14.18 9.44
N PHE A 37 -24.36 14.29 9.86
CA PHE A 37 -23.27 14.85 9.07
C PHE A 37 -22.42 13.78 8.37
N ARG A 38 -22.81 12.51 8.45
CA ARG A 38 -22.11 11.43 7.77
C ARG A 38 -22.33 11.59 6.26
N GLN A 39 -21.25 11.90 5.56
CA GLN A 39 -21.27 11.82 4.10
C GLN A 39 -21.28 10.33 3.72
N VAL A 40 -22.38 9.87 3.15
CA VAL A 40 -22.45 8.52 2.58
C VAL A 40 -21.91 8.63 1.15
N THR A 41 -20.74 8.08 0.91
CA THR A 41 -20.24 7.88 -0.45
C THR A 41 -20.82 6.57 -0.96
N ASN A 42 -21.62 6.61 -2.01
CA ASN A 42 -22.18 5.41 -2.64
C ASN A 42 -21.18 4.66 -3.53
N ILE A 43 -19.94 5.13 -3.60
CA ILE A 43 -18.89 4.51 -4.39
C ILE A 43 -17.94 3.85 -3.40
N GLY A 44 -17.93 2.52 -3.37
CA GLY A 44 -16.95 1.73 -2.66
C GLY A 44 -15.54 1.93 -3.24
N GLU A 45 -14.58 1.20 -2.73
CA GLU A 45 -13.21 1.24 -3.22
C GLU A 45 -13.14 0.91 -4.72
N MET A 46 -12.85 1.92 -5.54
CA MET A 46 -12.66 1.73 -6.99
C MET A 46 -11.23 1.31 -7.28
N ARG A 47 -11.07 0.27 -8.10
CA ARG A 47 -9.78 -0.22 -8.56
C ARG A 47 -9.68 -0.10 -10.06
N SER A 48 -8.81 0.78 -10.53
CA SER A 48 -8.56 0.98 -11.97
C SER A 48 -8.08 -0.30 -12.63
N MET A 49 -8.57 -0.56 -13.83
CA MET A 49 -8.09 -1.67 -14.66
C MET A 49 -6.96 -1.19 -15.60
N PRO A 50 -6.06 -2.10 -16.04
CA PRO A 50 -4.95 -1.74 -16.91
C PRO A 50 -5.34 -1.13 -18.27
N ASP A 51 -6.59 -1.32 -18.70
CA ASP A 51 -7.10 -0.77 -19.96
C ASP A 51 -7.35 0.77 -19.89
N GLY A 52 -7.32 1.38 -18.70
CA GLY A 52 -7.56 2.80 -18.49
C GLY A 52 -8.99 3.27 -18.76
N GLU A 53 -9.89 2.38 -19.18
CA GLU A 53 -11.28 2.68 -19.53
C GLU A 53 -12.27 2.18 -18.48
N HIS A 54 -11.84 1.25 -17.65
CA HIS A 54 -12.71 0.57 -16.69
C HIS A 54 -12.12 0.58 -15.28
N TYR A 55 -13.00 0.41 -14.33
CA TYR A 55 -12.66 0.14 -12.93
C TYR A 55 -13.51 -1.02 -12.41
N THR A 56 -13.07 -1.62 -11.33
CA THR A 56 -13.83 -2.62 -10.60
C THR A 56 -14.19 -2.11 -9.22
N ALA A 57 -15.33 -2.56 -8.71
CA ALA A 57 -15.77 -2.32 -7.34
C ALA A 57 -16.55 -3.53 -6.82
N MET A 58 -16.51 -3.71 -5.51
CA MET A 58 -17.35 -4.67 -4.81
C MET A 58 -18.76 -4.08 -4.65
N ASN A 59 -19.79 -4.90 -4.79
CA ASN A 59 -21.15 -4.46 -4.52
C ASN A 59 -21.45 -4.33 -3.02
N ASP A 60 -22.55 -3.67 -2.65
CA ASP A 60 -22.93 -3.44 -1.26
C ASP A 60 -23.20 -4.74 -0.48
N ALA A 61 -23.69 -5.77 -1.16
CA ALA A 61 -23.90 -7.09 -0.57
C ALA A 61 -22.60 -7.86 -0.28
N ARG A 62 -21.44 -7.36 -0.81
CA ARG A 62 -20.11 -7.95 -0.68
C ARG A 62 -20.00 -9.37 -1.19
N ASN A 63 -20.74 -9.67 -2.27
CA ASN A 63 -20.76 -10.99 -2.90
C ASN A 63 -20.40 -10.98 -4.39
N MET A 64 -20.18 -9.79 -4.97
CA MET A 64 -19.80 -9.64 -6.38
C MET A 64 -18.68 -8.62 -6.57
N ILE A 65 -17.83 -8.85 -7.57
CA ILE A 65 -16.90 -7.88 -8.13
C ILE A 65 -17.44 -7.48 -9.49
N ILE A 66 -17.78 -6.20 -9.63
CA ILE A 66 -18.43 -5.66 -10.83
C ILE A 66 -17.45 -4.75 -11.56
N LYS A 67 -17.36 -4.92 -12.88
CA LYS A 67 -16.59 -4.05 -13.79
C LYS A 67 -17.51 -2.92 -14.26
N TYR A 68 -17.02 -1.68 -14.17
CA TYR A 68 -17.73 -0.46 -14.57
C TYR A 68 -16.94 0.31 -15.63
N SER A 69 -17.63 1.07 -16.45
CA SER A 69 -17.02 2.00 -17.40
C SER A 69 -16.80 3.37 -16.75
N TYR A 70 -15.59 3.92 -16.83
CA TYR A 70 -15.30 5.29 -16.40
C TYR A 70 -16.12 6.33 -17.18
N ARG A 71 -16.42 6.05 -18.46
CA ARG A 71 -17.16 6.97 -19.31
C ARG A 71 -18.61 7.14 -18.88
N THR A 72 -19.28 6.05 -18.49
CA THR A 72 -20.73 6.05 -18.24
C THR A 72 -21.10 5.86 -16.78
N GLY A 73 -20.19 5.35 -15.95
CA GLY A 73 -20.46 4.92 -14.58
C GLY A 73 -21.33 3.65 -14.50
N ASN A 74 -21.70 3.06 -15.64
CA ASN A 74 -22.57 1.89 -15.67
C ASN A 74 -21.78 0.58 -15.51
N PRO A 75 -22.39 -0.47 -14.94
CA PRO A 75 -21.81 -1.79 -14.92
C PRO A 75 -21.69 -2.35 -16.35
N VAL A 76 -20.57 -3.00 -16.64
CA VAL A 76 -20.27 -3.61 -17.95
C VAL A 76 -20.25 -5.12 -17.82
N ASP A 77 -19.69 -5.65 -16.71
CA ASP A 77 -19.54 -7.09 -16.50
C ASP A 77 -19.48 -7.43 -15.01
N THR A 78 -19.67 -8.70 -14.67
CA THR A 78 -19.46 -9.25 -13.34
C THR A 78 -18.29 -10.21 -13.39
N LEU A 79 -17.16 -9.82 -12.79
CA LEU A 79 -15.92 -10.61 -12.81
C LEU A 79 -15.93 -11.77 -11.82
N PHE A 80 -16.63 -11.63 -10.71
CA PHE A 80 -16.76 -12.66 -9.68
C PHE A 80 -18.13 -12.56 -9.01
N ASN A 81 -18.72 -13.74 -8.72
CA ASN A 81 -19.97 -13.85 -7.96
C ASN A 81 -19.91 -15.11 -7.10
N THR A 82 -20.06 -15.00 -5.79
CA THR A 82 -19.97 -16.10 -4.83
C THR A 82 -21.00 -17.20 -5.11
N GLU A 83 -22.21 -16.84 -5.57
CA GLU A 83 -23.29 -17.80 -5.86
C GLU A 83 -23.07 -18.60 -7.15
N LYS A 84 -22.25 -18.06 -8.09
CA LYS A 84 -22.02 -18.68 -9.41
C LYS A 84 -20.67 -19.35 -9.54
N ALA A 85 -19.72 -18.99 -8.69
CA ALA A 85 -18.39 -19.58 -8.69
C ALA A 85 -18.42 -20.99 -8.09
N ARG A 86 -17.81 -21.93 -8.80
CA ARG A 86 -17.74 -23.32 -8.36
C ARG A 86 -16.82 -23.44 -7.14
N GLU A 87 -17.19 -24.35 -6.23
CA GLU A 87 -16.46 -24.61 -4.96
C GLU A 87 -16.31 -23.37 -4.04
N CYS A 88 -17.10 -22.33 -4.29
CA CYS A 88 -17.17 -21.21 -3.37
C CYS A 88 -17.96 -21.62 -2.12
N THR A 89 -17.29 -21.60 -0.95
CA THR A 89 -17.87 -22.05 0.34
C THR A 89 -18.32 -20.89 1.22
N PHE A 90 -18.40 -19.68 0.66
CA PHE A 90 -18.75 -18.46 1.40
C PHE A 90 -19.70 -17.57 0.58
N ASP A 91 -20.53 -16.82 1.29
CA ASP A 91 -21.52 -15.92 0.69
C ASP A 91 -20.98 -14.49 0.49
N LYS A 92 -20.00 -14.08 1.31
CA LYS A 92 -19.45 -12.71 1.34
C LYS A 92 -17.94 -12.75 1.47
N PHE A 93 -17.27 -11.68 0.98
CA PHE A 93 -15.85 -11.47 1.12
C PHE A 93 -15.53 -10.02 1.53
N ASP A 94 -14.34 -9.80 2.11
CA ASP A 94 -13.93 -8.53 2.70
C ASP A 94 -13.17 -7.63 1.73
N GLY A 95 -12.51 -8.21 0.73
CA GLY A 95 -11.78 -7.50 -0.28
C GLY A 95 -11.24 -8.44 -1.35
N TYR A 96 -10.56 -7.85 -2.36
CA TYR A 96 -10.05 -8.60 -3.50
C TYR A 96 -8.85 -7.91 -4.13
N THR A 97 -8.12 -8.65 -4.97
CA THR A 97 -7.14 -8.12 -5.94
C THR A 97 -7.16 -8.96 -7.20
N ILE A 98 -6.83 -8.36 -8.34
CA ILE A 98 -6.89 -8.99 -9.65
C ILE A 98 -5.47 -9.12 -10.20
N SER A 99 -5.10 -10.28 -10.75
CA SER A 99 -3.83 -10.46 -11.42
C SER A 99 -3.71 -9.56 -12.66
N SER A 100 -2.50 -9.20 -13.06
CA SER A 100 -2.23 -8.39 -14.26
C SER A 100 -2.86 -8.95 -15.53
N THR A 101 -2.98 -10.27 -15.61
CA THR A 101 -3.59 -11.00 -16.75
C THR A 101 -5.11 -11.10 -16.66
N GLY A 102 -5.70 -10.78 -15.50
CA GLY A 102 -7.13 -10.97 -15.24
C GLY A 102 -7.58 -12.43 -15.13
N HIS A 103 -6.65 -13.41 -15.12
CA HIS A 103 -7.00 -14.84 -15.07
C HIS A 103 -7.23 -15.35 -13.65
N HIS A 104 -6.68 -14.67 -12.66
CA HIS A 104 -6.81 -14.99 -11.24
C HIS A 104 -7.29 -13.78 -10.47
N ILE A 105 -8.21 -13.99 -9.56
CA ILE A 105 -8.69 -12.98 -8.61
C ILE A 105 -8.51 -13.55 -7.21
N LEU A 106 -7.73 -12.89 -6.38
CA LEU A 106 -7.70 -13.22 -4.96
C LEU A 106 -8.85 -12.50 -4.27
N VAL A 107 -9.60 -13.25 -3.49
CA VAL A 107 -10.63 -12.73 -2.59
C VAL A 107 -10.30 -13.17 -1.17
N TRP A 108 -10.59 -12.34 -0.18
CA TRP A 108 -10.35 -12.69 1.21
C TRP A 108 -11.53 -12.38 2.11
N ARG A 109 -11.60 -13.13 3.20
CA ARG A 109 -12.64 -13.01 4.21
C ARG A 109 -12.11 -13.30 5.61
N ASP A 110 -12.97 -13.10 6.60
CA ASP A 110 -12.65 -13.33 8.01
C ASP A 110 -11.41 -12.52 8.43
N THR A 111 -11.38 -11.27 8.02
CA THR A 111 -10.29 -10.33 8.26
C THR A 111 -10.13 -10.07 9.75
N GLU A 112 -8.91 -10.26 10.25
CA GLU A 112 -8.49 -9.91 11.61
C GLU A 112 -7.46 -8.78 11.54
N PRO A 113 -7.78 -7.58 12.03
CA PRO A 113 -6.81 -6.50 12.08
C PRO A 113 -5.66 -6.83 13.03
N ILE A 114 -4.44 -6.38 12.68
CA ILE A 114 -3.26 -6.52 13.52
C ILE A 114 -2.92 -5.15 14.12
N TYR A 115 -2.66 -4.16 13.26
CA TYR A 115 -2.45 -2.77 13.65
C TYR A 115 -3.43 -1.87 12.89
N ARG A 116 -3.05 -0.64 12.57
CA ARG A 116 -3.90 0.33 11.87
C ARG A 116 -4.25 -0.08 10.44
N ARG A 117 -3.32 -0.71 9.72
CA ARG A 117 -3.41 -1.02 8.28
C ARG A 117 -3.27 -2.51 7.99
N SER A 118 -2.45 -3.20 8.78
CA SER A 118 -2.18 -4.62 8.58
C SER A 118 -3.31 -5.50 9.11
N PHE A 119 -3.55 -6.57 8.40
CA PHE A 119 -4.53 -7.59 8.75
C PHE A 119 -4.08 -8.95 8.23
N LYS A 120 -4.67 -9.99 8.79
CA LYS A 120 -4.61 -11.36 8.28
C LYS A 120 -6.01 -11.84 7.93
N ALA A 121 -6.14 -12.66 6.90
CA ALA A 121 -7.43 -13.16 6.41
C ALA A 121 -7.31 -14.55 5.80
N ASN A 122 -8.42 -15.22 5.60
CA ASN A 122 -8.50 -16.41 4.76
C ASN A 122 -8.55 -15.95 3.31
N VAL A 123 -7.53 -16.27 2.52
CA VAL A 123 -7.39 -15.84 1.13
C VAL A 123 -7.69 -17.01 0.18
N TYR A 124 -8.45 -16.73 -0.86
CA TYR A 124 -8.88 -17.70 -1.88
C TYR A 124 -8.45 -17.19 -3.26
N ASP A 125 -8.08 -18.12 -4.13
CA ASP A 125 -7.87 -17.90 -5.56
C ASP A 125 -9.15 -18.26 -6.32
N TYR A 126 -9.65 -17.33 -7.11
CA TYR A 126 -10.66 -17.59 -8.12
C TYR A 126 -10.01 -17.64 -9.49
N ASP A 127 -9.95 -18.84 -10.06
CA ASP A 127 -9.56 -19.08 -11.46
C ASP A 127 -10.74 -18.69 -12.38
N VAL A 128 -10.61 -17.56 -13.05
CA VAL A 128 -11.66 -16.99 -13.91
C VAL A 128 -12.02 -17.93 -15.06
N ARG A 129 -11.01 -18.58 -15.67
CA ARG A 129 -11.22 -19.47 -16.82
C ARG A 129 -11.97 -20.75 -16.46
N ARG A 130 -11.69 -21.27 -15.26
CA ARG A 130 -12.32 -22.50 -14.76
C ARG A 130 -13.60 -22.23 -13.97
N ASN A 131 -13.88 -20.96 -13.65
CA ASN A 131 -14.94 -20.54 -12.73
C ASN A 131 -14.85 -21.31 -11.41
N TYR A 132 -13.69 -21.32 -10.77
CA TYR A 132 -13.37 -22.21 -9.66
C TYR A 132 -12.66 -21.46 -8.54
N VAL A 133 -13.12 -21.65 -7.29
CA VAL A 133 -12.54 -21.04 -6.09
C VAL A 133 -11.82 -22.10 -5.25
N LYS A 134 -10.63 -21.76 -4.75
CA LYS A 134 -9.89 -22.60 -3.79
C LYS A 134 -9.07 -21.73 -2.82
N PRO A 135 -8.74 -22.22 -1.62
CA PRO A 135 -7.79 -21.56 -0.75
C PRO A 135 -6.41 -21.40 -1.43
N ILE A 136 -5.69 -20.30 -1.16
CA ILE A 136 -4.33 -20.14 -1.68
C ILE A 136 -3.29 -20.95 -0.89
N SER A 137 -3.62 -21.36 0.33
CA SER A 137 -2.74 -22.15 1.20
C SER A 137 -3.39 -23.45 1.61
N ASP A 138 -2.58 -24.48 1.69
CA ASP A 138 -2.96 -25.80 2.23
C ASP A 138 -2.95 -25.79 3.78
N SER A 139 -2.37 -24.75 4.39
CA SER A 139 -2.34 -24.58 5.85
C SER A 139 -3.65 -24.01 6.38
N LYS A 140 -3.93 -24.21 7.68
CA LYS A 140 -5.09 -23.62 8.36
C LYS A 140 -4.85 -22.20 8.85
N GLY A 141 -3.63 -21.66 8.69
CA GLY A 141 -3.28 -20.29 9.09
C GLY A 141 -3.85 -19.25 8.15
N LYS A 142 -4.13 -18.06 8.68
CA LYS A 142 -4.51 -16.90 7.85
C LYS A 142 -3.31 -16.31 7.16
N GLN A 143 -3.54 -15.72 6.00
CA GLN A 143 -2.51 -15.12 5.16
C GLN A 143 -2.53 -13.59 5.27
N MET A 144 -1.36 -12.99 5.04
CA MET A 144 -1.14 -11.55 5.02
C MET A 144 -0.56 -11.15 3.66
N ILE A 145 -0.83 -9.92 3.24
CA ILE A 145 -0.21 -9.23 2.10
C ILE A 145 -0.07 -10.07 0.82
N PRO A 146 -1.11 -10.78 0.35
CA PRO A 146 -1.00 -11.58 -0.87
C PRO A 146 -0.65 -10.69 -2.07
N THR A 147 0.47 -11.01 -2.74
CA THR A 147 1.07 -10.20 -3.80
C THR A 147 1.30 -11.05 -5.05
N PHE A 148 0.56 -10.77 -6.13
CA PHE A 148 0.75 -11.48 -7.40
C PHE A 148 2.13 -11.23 -8.01
N SER A 149 2.68 -12.25 -8.65
CA SER A 149 3.77 -12.05 -9.60
C SER A 149 3.30 -11.26 -10.83
N PRO A 150 4.17 -10.48 -11.50
CA PRO A 150 3.80 -9.69 -12.68
C PRO A 150 3.19 -10.48 -13.83
N ASP A 151 3.58 -11.74 -14.02
CA ASP A 151 2.99 -12.64 -15.02
C ASP A 151 1.63 -13.23 -14.59
N GLY A 152 1.19 -12.99 -13.34
CA GLY A 152 -0.08 -13.46 -12.79
C GLY A 152 -0.15 -14.97 -12.55
N ARG A 153 0.97 -15.70 -12.60
CA ARG A 153 1.02 -17.16 -12.46
C ARG A 153 1.35 -17.63 -11.03
N MET A 154 1.76 -16.69 -10.18
CA MET A 154 2.13 -16.96 -8.79
C MET A 154 1.58 -15.88 -7.86
N VAL A 155 1.45 -16.24 -6.60
CA VAL A 155 1.21 -15.29 -5.50
C VAL A 155 2.19 -15.56 -4.37
N ALA A 156 2.87 -14.50 -3.88
CA ALA A 156 3.60 -14.52 -2.63
C ALA A 156 2.68 -14.03 -1.51
N TYR A 157 2.76 -14.63 -0.35
CA TYR A 157 2.02 -14.21 0.84
C TYR A 157 2.79 -14.58 2.10
N VAL A 158 2.38 -14.02 3.23
CA VAL A 158 2.98 -14.36 4.53
C VAL A 158 1.97 -15.12 5.38
N SER A 159 2.42 -16.20 5.98
CA SER A 159 1.72 -16.94 7.03
C SER A 159 2.72 -17.31 8.13
N ASP A 160 2.32 -17.08 9.39
CA ASP A 160 3.18 -17.29 10.57
C ASP A 160 4.57 -16.65 10.42
N ASN A 161 4.58 -15.36 9.97
CA ASN A 161 5.77 -14.53 9.74
C ASN A 161 6.77 -15.09 8.70
N ASN A 162 6.37 -16.09 7.93
CA ASN A 162 7.16 -16.68 6.86
C ASN A 162 6.52 -16.44 5.49
N ILE A 163 7.37 -16.22 4.49
CA ILE A 163 6.97 -16.04 3.10
C ILE A 163 6.72 -17.39 2.45
N TRP A 164 5.61 -17.47 1.72
CA TRP A 164 5.21 -18.60 0.91
C TRP A 164 4.90 -18.13 -0.50
N ILE A 165 5.07 -19.02 -1.49
CA ILE A 165 4.69 -18.79 -2.88
C ILE A 165 3.77 -19.92 -3.33
N ARG A 166 2.55 -19.58 -3.80
CA ARG A 166 1.65 -20.49 -4.52
C ARG A 166 1.85 -20.33 -6.02
N LYS A 167 2.08 -21.43 -6.73
CA LYS A 167 2.17 -21.50 -8.20
C LYS A 167 0.88 -22.07 -8.74
N PHE A 168 0.12 -21.27 -9.50
CA PHE A 168 -1.23 -21.67 -9.95
C PHE A 168 -1.22 -22.78 -11.00
N ASP A 169 -0.26 -22.75 -11.94
CA ASP A 169 -0.19 -23.73 -13.02
C ASP A 169 0.01 -25.17 -12.53
N TYR A 170 0.77 -25.34 -11.47
CA TYR A 170 1.12 -26.65 -10.92
C TYR A 170 0.40 -26.94 -9.61
N ASP A 171 -0.38 -26.00 -9.12
CA ASP A 171 -1.08 -26.09 -7.84
C ASP A 171 -0.14 -26.45 -6.67
N THR A 172 1.06 -25.86 -6.66
CA THR A 172 2.11 -26.16 -5.67
C THR A 172 2.39 -24.97 -4.79
N GLU A 173 2.73 -25.23 -3.55
CA GLU A 173 3.13 -24.25 -2.55
C GLU A 173 4.58 -24.46 -2.15
N VAL A 174 5.32 -23.36 -2.00
CA VAL A 174 6.75 -23.38 -1.61
C VAL A 174 6.96 -22.42 -0.46
N GLN A 175 7.55 -22.89 0.62
CA GLN A 175 8.01 -22.05 1.73
C GLN A 175 9.36 -21.42 1.39
N VAL A 176 9.41 -20.08 1.39
CA VAL A 176 10.61 -19.29 1.06
C VAL A 176 11.48 -19.07 2.31
N THR A 177 10.85 -18.65 3.41
CA THR A 177 11.56 -18.40 4.69
C THR A 177 11.06 -19.36 5.78
N LYS A 178 11.90 -19.64 6.80
CA LYS A 178 11.58 -20.64 7.83
C LYS A 178 11.90 -20.17 9.25
N ASP A 179 12.39 -18.95 9.39
CA ASP A 179 12.84 -18.38 10.65
C ASP A 179 11.86 -17.39 11.26
N GLY A 180 10.69 -17.20 10.61
CA GLY A 180 9.62 -16.33 11.10
C GLY A 180 9.14 -16.77 12.48
N GLU A 181 9.12 -15.83 13.44
CA GLU A 181 8.67 -16.06 14.82
C GLU A 181 8.06 -14.76 15.36
N MET A 182 6.89 -14.86 15.98
CA MET A 182 6.18 -13.71 16.57
C MET A 182 7.07 -12.99 17.59
N ASN A 183 7.12 -11.67 17.53
CA ASN A 183 7.93 -10.79 18.37
C ASN A 183 9.46 -11.03 18.25
N LYS A 184 9.91 -11.65 17.18
CA LYS A 184 11.33 -11.86 16.90
C LYS A 184 11.69 -11.62 15.43
N ILE A 185 11.12 -12.39 14.51
CA ILE A 185 11.50 -12.35 13.11
C ILE A 185 10.26 -12.21 12.23
N LEU A 186 10.25 -11.17 11.42
CA LEU A 186 9.22 -10.94 10.43
C LEU A 186 9.85 -10.96 9.03
N ASN A 187 9.22 -11.64 8.09
CA ASN A 187 9.70 -11.74 6.71
C ASN A 187 8.66 -11.16 5.75
N GLY A 188 9.03 -10.11 4.99
CA GLY A 188 8.18 -9.49 3.96
C GLY A 188 7.07 -8.59 4.49
N ILE A 189 6.60 -8.79 5.71
CA ILE A 189 5.71 -7.89 6.45
C ILE A 189 6.55 -6.92 7.28
N THR A 190 5.91 -5.87 7.79
CA THR A 190 6.59 -4.83 8.57
C THR A 190 6.30 -4.94 10.05
N ASP A 191 7.18 -4.36 10.86
CA ASP A 191 6.94 -4.13 12.27
C ASP A 191 6.00 -2.93 12.50
N TRP A 192 5.67 -2.66 13.77
CA TRP A 192 4.79 -1.56 14.14
C TRP A 192 5.33 -0.19 13.69
N VAL A 193 6.65 0.06 13.81
CA VAL A 193 7.27 1.34 13.44
C VAL A 193 7.09 1.63 11.95
N TYR A 194 7.36 0.66 11.09
CA TYR A 194 7.23 0.84 9.65
C TYR A 194 5.78 1.01 9.21
N GLU A 195 4.86 0.29 9.84
CA GLU A 195 3.44 0.47 9.54
C GLU A 195 2.93 1.83 9.97
N GLU A 196 3.29 2.31 11.15
CA GLU A 196 2.77 3.56 11.69
C GLU A 196 3.47 4.77 11.07
N GLU A 197 4.81 4.76 10.99
CA GLU A 197 5.60 5.92 10.60
C GLU A 197 5.81 6.02 9.07
N PHE A 198 5.91 4.90 8.38
CA PHE A 198 6.11 4.89 6.92
C PHE A 198 4.86 4.46 6.14
N ALA A 199 3.76 4.15 6.80
CA ALA A 199 2.50 3.70 6.19
C ALA A 199 2.69 2.52 5.22
N VAL A 200 3.56 1.55 5.57
CA VAL A 200 3.87 0.38 4.77
C VAL A 200 3.61 -0.90 5.55
N THR A 201 2.96 -1.87 4.91
CA THR A 201 2.66 -3.19 5.48
C THR A 201 3.30 -4.33 4.68
N ASN A 202 3.70 -4.04 3.43
CA ASN A 202 4.27 -5.01 2.50
C ASN A 202 5.63 -4.53 2.02
N LEU A 203 6.66 -5.29 2.34
CA LEU A 203 8.02 -5.10 1.84
C LEU A 203 8.50 -6.34 1.07
N MET A 204 7.64 -6.85 0.19
CA MET A 204 7.94 -7.80 -0.86
C MET A 204 7.80 -7.12 -2.22
N ALA A 205 8.72 -7.42 -3.14
CA ALA A 205 8.67 -6.92 -4.52
C ALA A 205 9.08 -8.02 -5.50
N TRP A 206 8.26 -8.25 -6.53
CA TRP A 206 8.57 -9.15 -7.63
C TRP A 206 9.37 -8.44 -8.73
N SER A 207 10.35 -9.12 -9.32
CA SER A 207 10.97 -8.67 -10.57
C SER A 207 9.97 -8.71 -11.73
N PRO A 208 10.10 -7.82 -12.75
CA PRO A 208 9.19 -7.79 -13.89
C PRO A 208 9.01 -9.14 -14.60
N ASN A 209 10.07 -9.95 -14.70
CA ASN A 209 10.04 -11.29 -15.29
C ASN A 209 9.51 -12.38 -14.32
N SER A 210 9.11 -12.02 -13.09
CA SER A 210 8.59 -12.94 -12.07
C SER A 210 9.59 -14.02 -11.58
N GLU A 211 10.88 -13.86 -11.84
CA GLU A 211 11.92 -14.83 -11.43
C GLU A 211 12.53 -14.55 -10.06
N GLN A 212 12.48 -13.29 -9.60
CA GLN A 212 13.04 -12.88 -8.31
C GLN A 212 11.95 -12.30 -7.42
N LEU A 213 11.97 -12.67 -6.13
CA LEU A 213 11.20 -12.02 -5.07
C LEU A 213 12.15 -11.37 -4.08
N ALA A 214 12.22 -10.04 -4.09
CA ALA A 214 12.95 -9.30 -3.06
C ALA A 214 12.06 -9.10 -1.84
N PHE A 215 12.65 -9.15 -0.63
CA PHE A 215 11.92 -8.90 0.61
C PHE A 215 12.83 -8.34 1.71
N VAL A 216 12.24 -7.57 2.61
CA VAL A 216 12.91 -7.11 3.83
C VAL A 216 12.58 -8.06 4.98
N ARG A 217 13.61 -8.42 5.74
CA ARG A 217 13.52 -9.20 6.96
C ARG A 217 13.79 -8.29 8.15
N PHE A 218 12.96 -8.38 9.16
CA PHE A 218 13.05 -7.65 10.41
C PHE A 218 13.49 -8.60 11.52
N ASP A 219 14.50 -8.21 12.29
CA ASP A 219 14.84 -8.81 13.56
C ASP A 219 14.49 -7.83 14.68
N GLU A 220 13.34 -8.07 15.30
CA GLU A 220 12.80 -7.26 16.39
C GLU A 220 13.12 -7.83 17.79
N SER A 221 14.06 -8.78 17.88
CA SER A 221 14.41 -9.45 19.15
C SER A 221 14.88 -8.48 20.22
N GLU A 222 15.60 -7.42 19.83
CA GLU A 222 16.11 -6.39 20.75
C GLU A 222 15.13 -5.20 20.94
N VAL A 223 14.00 -5.17 20.23
CA VAL A 223 12.99 -4.13 20.39
C VAL A 223 12.22 -4.38 21.69
N PRO A 224 12.00 -3.33 22.52
CA PRO A 224 11.23 -3.48 23.73
C PRO A 224 9.80 -3.92 23.46
N GLU A 225 9.27 -4.74 24.39
CA GLU A 225 7.88 -5.20 24.33
C GLU A 225 6.97 -4.27 25.13
N TYR A 226 5.81 -3.96 24.58
CA TYR A 226 4.76 -3.21 25.22
C TYR A 226 3.55 -4.11 25.45
N SER A 227 3.00 -4.05 26.68
CA SER A 227 1.77 -4.76 27.06
C SER A 227 0.59 -3.79 27.00
N MET A 228 -0.24 -3.94 25.98
CA MET A 228 -1.47 -3.16 25.87
C MET A 228 -2.60 -3.86 26.62
N GLN A 229 -3.27 -3.12 27.50
CA GLN A 229 -4.43 -3.60 28.22
C GLN A 229 -5.66 -3.61 27.30
N MET A 230 -6.27 -4.77 27.10
CA MET A 230 -7.43 -4.97 26.24
C MET A 230 -8.67 -5.20 27.07
N PHE A 231 -9.64 -4.28 26.98
CA PHE A 231 -10.92 -4.40 27.64
C PHE A 231 -11.91 -5.14 26.74
N GLY A 232 -12.48 -6.21 27.23
CA GLY A 232 -13.52 -7.01 26.58
C GLY A 232 -14.76 -7.12 27.47
N GLU A 233 -15.58 -8.16 27.26
CA GLU A 233 -16.79 -8.41 28.02
C GLU A 233 -16.51 -8.98 29.42
N GLY A 234 -15.29 -9.40 29.70
CA GLY A 234 -14.90 -9.95 31.01
C GLY A 234 -14.69 -8.89 32.10
N LEU A 235 -14.73 -9.32 33.38
CA LEU A 235 -14.47 -8.44 34.52
C LEU A 235 -13.02 -7.95 34.60
N TYR A 236 -12.08 -8.72 34.03
CA TYR A 236 -10.67 -8.40 34.01
C TYR A 236 -10.19 -8.21 32.58
N PRO A 237 -9.30 -7.22 32.32
CA PRO A 237 -8.74 -7.03 30.98
C PRO A 237 -7.77 -8.16 30.61
N GLY A 238 -7.70 -8.47 29.32
CA GLY A 238 -6.59 -9.21 28.73
C GLY A 238 -5.42 -8.28 28.45
N TYR A 239 -4.30 -8.87 27.99
CA TYR A 239 -3.12 -8.13 27.57
C TYR A 239 -2.71 -8.57 26.15
N TYR A 240 -2.42 -7.61 25.31
CA TYR A 240 -1.83 -7.82 23.98
C TYR A 240 -0.40 -7.31 24.01
N ASN A 241 0.57 -8.23 23.86
CA ASN A 241 1.99 -7.93 23.89
C ASN A 241 2.54 -7.86 22.49
N TYR A 242 3.21 -6.76 22.16
CA TYR A 242 3.84 -6.57 20.85
C TYR A 242 5.07 -5.66 20.96
N LYS A 243 5.92 -5.71 19.94
CA LYS A 243 7.14 -4.90 19.90
C LYS A 243 6.80 -3.45 19.59
N TYR A 244 7.19 -2.55 20.51
CA TYR A 244 6.89 -1.13 20.42
C TYR A 244 8.03 -0.33 21.06
N PRO A 245 8.94 0.23 20.25
CA PRO A 245 10.01 1.05 20.78
C PRO A 245 9.50 2.44 21.12
N LYS A 246 9.78 2.94 22.30
CA LYS A 246 9.59 4.35 22.62
C LYS A 246 10.73 5.18 22.03
N ALA A 247 10.54 6.52 21.99
CA ALA A 247 11.55 7.42 21.49
C ALA A 247 12.91 7.16 22.14
N GLY A 248 13.95 7.01 21.33
CA GLY A 248 15.32 6.73 21.78
C GLY A 248 15.67 5.28 22.02
N GLU A 249 14.69 4.36 21.98
CA GLU A 249 14.94 2.91 22.11
C GLU A 249 15.37 2.28 20.78
N LYS A 250 15.77 1.01 20.84
CA LYS A 250 16.21 0.25 19.67
C LYS A 250 15.05 -0.05 18.73
N ASN A 251 15.28 0.13 17.44
CA ASN A 251 14.42 -0.36 16.36
C ASN A 251 14.80 -1.79 15.96
N SER A 252 13.96 -2.39 15.13
CA SER A 252 14.28 -3.65 14.45
C SER A 252 15.54 -3.51 13.60
N LYS A 253 16.35 -4.54 13.56
CA LYS A 253 17.45 -4.67 12.59
C LYS A 253 16.87 -5.18 11.29
N VAL A 254 17.08 -4.44 10.21
CA VAL A 254 16.50 -4.77 8.89
C VAL A 254 17.57 -5.25 7.94
N THR A 255 17.27 -6.29 7.18
CA THR A 255 18.11 -6.82 6.12
C THR A 255 17.29 -7.06 4.86
N LEU A 256 17.92 -6.89 3.70
CA LEU A 256 17.31 -7.08 2.39
C LEU A 256 17.73 -8.42 1.80
N HIS A 257 16.79 -9.14 1.24
CA HIS A 257 17.00 -10.45 0.65
C HIS A 257 16.39 -10.54 -0.74
N SER A 258 16.93 -11.40 -1.59
CA SER A 258 16.36 -11.79 -2.88
C SER A 258 16.26 -13.31 -2.95
N TYR A 259 15.07 -13.82 -3.30
CA TYR A 259 14.80 -15.23 -3.53
C TYR A 259 14.65 -15.48 -5.03
N ASP A 260 15.40 -16.43 -5.56
CA ASP A 260 15.30 -16.91 -6.93
C ASP A 260 14.28 -18.06 -7.01
N VAL A 261 13.21 -17.85 -7.80
CA VAL A 261 12.11 -18.82 -7.92
C VAL A 261 12.51 -20.11 -8.61
N THR A 262 13.54 -20.05 -9.46
CA THR A 262 14.03 -21.19 -10.26
C THR A 262 14.98 -22.04 -9.45
N THR A 263 16.04 -21.44 -8.87
CA THR A 263 17.03 -22.16 -8.08
C THR A 263 16.56 -22.43 -6.65
N LYS A 264 15.57 -21.67 -6.16
CA LYS A 264 15.06 -21.70 -4.79
C LYS A 264 16.07 -21.23 -3.75
N ASP A 265 17.06 -20.46 -4.17
CA ASP A 265 18.08 -19.91 -3.30
C ASP A 265 17.69 -18.51 -2.80
N THR A 266 18.00 -18.24 -1.55
CA THR A 266 17.86 -16.90 -0.96
C THR A 266 19.23 -16.30 -0.73
N LYS A 267 19.41 -15.06 -1.19
CA LYS A 267 20.64 -14.27 -1.02
C LYS A 267 20.35 -13.01 -0.21
N GLU A 268 21.17 -12.73 0.79
CA GLU A 268 21.18 -11.44 1.45
C GLU A 268 21.89 -10.39 0.57
N LEU A 269 21.22 -9.26 0.35
CA LEU A 269 21.75 -8.11 -0.37
C LEU A 269 22.27 -7.09 0.65
N LYS A 270 23.58 -6.86 0.67
CA LYS A 270 24.26 -5.98 1.65
C LYS A 270 23.99 -4.50 1.30
N VAL A 271 22.91 -3.95 1.84
CA VAL A 271 22.56 -2.53 1.63
C VAL A 271 23.66 -1.65 2.24
N PRO A 272 24.23 -0.68 1.49
CA PRO A 272 25.31 0.17 1.98
C PRO A 272 24.80 1.32 2.87
N VAL A 273 24.31 0.99 4.05
CA VAL A 273 23.76 1.92 5.04
C VAL A 273 24.41 1.73 6.41
N GLU A 274 24.32 2.74 7.24
CA GLU A 274 24.73 2.66 8.64
C GLU A 274 23.82 1.71 9.42
N ALA A 275 24.33 1.17 10.50
CA ALA A 275 23.51 0.45 11.46
C ALA A 275 22.37 1.36 11.96
N ASP A 276 21.20 0.79 12.23
CA ASP A 276 20.01 1.51 12.68
C ASP A 276 19.35 2.42 11.62
N SER A 277 19.68 2.21 10.33
CA SER A 277 18.97 2.84 9.20
C SER A 277 17.69 2.08 8.85
N TYR A 278 16.78 2.80 8.18
CA TYR A 278 15.52 2.24 7.69
C TYR A 278 15.61 1.84 6.21
N ILE A 279 14.83 0.83 5.81
CA ILE A 279 14.56 0.46 4.40
C ILE A 279 13.04 0.56 4.17
N PRO A 280 12.47 1.78 4.11
CA PRO A 280 11.03 1.98 4.09
C PRO A 280 10.35 1.54 2.79
N ARG A 281 11.08 1.43 1.68
CA ARG A 281 10.53 1.03 0.37
C ARG A 281 11.53 0.21 -0.42
N ILE A 282 11.02 -0.82 -1.09
CA ILE A 282 11.70 -1.56 -2.15
C ILE A 282 10.75 -1.70 -3.34
N VAL A 283 11.23 -1.48 -4.55
CA VAL A 283 10.43 -1.65 -5.76
C VAL A 283 11.32 -1.99 -6.95
N PHE A 284 10.94 -2.98 -7.75
CA PHE A 284 11.64 -3.19 -9.01
C PHE A 284 11.30 -2.06 -9.99
N THR A 285 12.29 -1.64 -10.75
CA THR A 285 12.09 -0.80 -11.93
C THR A 285 11.49 -1.66 -13.07
N ASN A 286 11.43 -1.12 -14.29
CA ASN A 286 11.04 -1.90 -15.47
C ASN A 286 12.17 -2.85 -15.96
N ASN A 287 13.22 -3.03 -15.17
CA ASN A 287 14.38 -3.87 -15.44
C ASN A 287 14.55 -4.92 -14.35
N ASP A 288 14.65 -6.18 -14.74
CA ASP A 288 14.78 -7.32 -13.81
C ASP A 288 16.03 -7.28 -12.94
N ASP A 289 17.08 -6.61 -13.42
CA ASP A 289 18.35 -6.46 -12.73
C ASP A 289 18.45 -5.19 -11.86
N GLN A 290 17.34 -4.46 -11.70
CA GLN A 290 17.31 -3.20 -10.97
C GLN A 290 16.19 -3.13 -9.95
N LEU A 291 16.52 -3.47 -8.72
CA LEU A 291 15.70 -3.24 -7.54
C LEU A 291 16.04 -1.87 -6.96
N ALA A 292 15.11 -0.94 -6.96
CA ALA A 292 15.24 0.32 -6.24
C ALA A 292 15.06 0.05 -4.74
N VAL A 293 16.05 0.42 -3.96
CA VAL A 293 16.09 0.28 -2.49
C VAL A 293 16.19 1.67 -1.91
N MET A 294 15.17 2.09 -1.19
CA MET A 294 15.09 3.39 -0.55
C MET A 294 15.48 3.25 0.91
N THR A 295 16.33 4.15 1.38
CA THR A 295 16.85 4.10 2.75
C THR A 295 16.77 5.47 3.39
N LEU A 296 16.55 5.48 4.71
CA LEU A 296 16.63 6.67 5.55
C LEU A 296 17.56 6.39 6.73
N ASN A 297 18.37 7.35 7.13
CA ASN A 297 19.09 7.24 8.39
C ASN A 297 18.13 7.39 9.58
N ARG A 298 18.60 7.09 10.79
CA ARG A 298 17.79 7.16 12.02
C ARG A 298 17.15 8.54 12.25
N HIS A 299 17.83 9.62 11.91
CA HIS A 299 17.31 10.98 12.03
C HIS A 299 16.35 11.37 10.90
N GLN A 300 16.17 10.51 9.89
CA GLN A 300 15.29 10.72 8.73
C GLN A 300 15.60 12.01 7.96
N ASN A 301 16.84 12.49 8.03
CA ASN A 301 17.29 13.71 7.34
C ASN A 301 18.21 13.42 6.15
N VAL A 302 18.54 12.15 5.92
CA VAL A 302 19.31 11.68 4.77
C VAL A 302 18.57 10.52 4.12
N PHE A 303 18.07 10.77 2.93
CA PHE A 303 17.44 9.79 2.06
C PHE A 303 18.42 9.36 0.97
N ASN A 304 18.54 8.05 0.76
CA ASN A 304 19.26 7.50 -0.38
C ASN A 304 18.37 6.51 -1.13
N MET A 305 18.43 6.53 -2.46
CA MET A 305 17.89 5.49 -3.32
C MET A 305 19.03 4.83 -4.08
N TYR A 306 19.10 3.51 -3.95
CA TYR A 306 20.07 2.68 -4.65
C TYR A 306 19.37 1.80 -5.68
N TYR A 307 20.06 1.49 -6.78
CA TYR A 307 19.76 0.30 -7.56
C TYR A 307 20.60 -0.85 -7.05
N ALA A 308 19.93 -1.92 -6.70
CA ALA A 308 20.55 -3.19 -6.34
C ALA A 308 20.29 -4.20 -7.45
N ASN A 309 21.33 -4.92 -7.87
CA ASN A 309 21.12 -6.09 -8.72
C ASN A 309 20.77 -7.28 -7.82
N PRO A 310 19.58 -7.90 -7.96
CA PRO A 310 19.08 -8.92 -7.03
C PRO A 310 19.90 -10.23 -7.10
N LYS A 311 20.58 -10.50 -8.23
CA LYS A 311 21.40 -11.70 -8.44
C LYS A 311 22.82 -11.50 -7.98
N SER A 312 23.49 -10.41 -8.38
CA SER A 312 24.88 -10.14 -8.01
C SER A 312 25.05 -9.54 -6.61
N GLY A 313 24.08 -8.75 -6.15
CA GLY A 313 24.15 -8.00 -4.91
C GLY A 313 24.95 -6.70 -5.01
N VAL A 314 25.21 -6.21 -6.23
CA VAL A 314 25.89 -4.94 -6.46
C VAL A 314 24.92 -3.79 -6.29
N PHE A 315 25.33 -2.74 -5.56
CA PHE A 315 24.56 -1.52 -5.34
C PHE A 315 25.16 -0.34 -6.05
N ARG A 316 24.32 0.55 -6.59
CA ARG A 316 24.70 1.85 -7.15
C ARG A 316 23.79 2.92 -6.58
N LEU A 317 24.37 3.97 -5.99
CA LEU A 317 23.59 5.15 -5.54
C LEU A 317 23.02 5.89 -6.75
N ILE A 318 21.73 6.18 -6.72
CA ILE A 318 20.99 6.84 -7.80
C ILE A 318 20.54 8.23 -7.39
N LEU A 319 20.07 8.38 -6.16
CA LEU A 319 19.57 9.63 -5.61
C LEU A 319 20.01 9.76 -4.16
N ARG A 320 20.45 10.94 -3.78
CA ARG A 320 20.64 11.35 -2.39
C ARG A 320 19.90 12.66 -2.17
N ASP A 321 19.10 12.69 -1.13
CA ASP A 321 18.40 13.89 -0.68
C ASP A 321 18.71 14.12 0.79
N GLU A 322 19.03 15.35 1.16
CA GLU A 322 19.39 15.72 2.52
C GLU A 322 18.64 17.00 2.91
N ASN A 323 18.10 16.99 4.10
CA ASN A 323 17.45 18.16 4.68
C ASN A 323 18.00 18.44 6.07
N LYS A 324 18.12 19.72 6.45
CA LYS A 324 18.59 20.11 7.79
C LYS A 324 17.64 19.67 8.90
N ALA A 325 16.36 19.56 8.59
CA ALA A 325 15.32 19.09 9.53
C ALA A 325 15.05 17.61 9.31
N TYR A 326 14.29 17.24 8.29
CA TYR A 326 13.97 15.86 7.90
C TYR A 326 13.54 15.81 6.43
N VAL A 327 13.65 14.63 5.82
CA VAL A 327 13.03 14.31 4.53
C VAL A 327 11.67 13.70 4.82
N ASP A 328 10.60 14.26 4.25
CA ASP A 328 9.25 13.77 4.49
C ASP A 328 9.07 12.38 3.89
N SER A 329 8.72 11.41 4.75
CA SER A 329 8.53 10.02 4.36
C SER A 329 7.32 9.79 3.44
N GLU A 330 6.36 10.73 3.38
CA GLU A 330 5.20 10.65 2.47
C GLU A 330 5.65 10.71 1.02
N TRP A 331 6.71 11.47 0.71
CA TRP A 331 7.23 11.60 -0.65
C TRP A 331 7.87 10.33 -1.21
N LEU A 332 8.23 9.37 -0.37
CA LEU A 332 8.74 8.08 -0.81
C LEU A 332 7.71 7.29 -1.66
N ASN A 333 6.42 7.57 -1.46
CA ASN A 333 5.34 6.98 -2.27
C ASN A 333 5.17 7.64 -3.63
N SER A 334 5.81 8.80 -3.87
CA SER A 334 5.71 9.56 -5.13
C SER A 334 6.68 9.07 -6.22
N ILE A 335 7.56 8.12 -5.89
CA ILE A 335 8.56 7.62 -6.83
C ILE A 335 7.90 6.64 -7.81
N HIS A 336 7.91 7.03 -9.09
CA HIS A 336 7.43 6.19 -10.19
C HIS A 336 8.50 6.06 -11.25
N PHE A 337 8.77 4.83 -11.68
CA PHE A 337 9.75 4.52 -12.70
C PHE A 337 9.13 4.47 -14.08
N TYR A 338 9.74 5.17 -15.03
CA TYR A 338 9.46 5.14 -16.46
C TYR A 338 10.63 4.44 -17.18
N ALA A 339 10.56 4.31 -18.51
CA ALA A 339 11.60 3.62 -19.27
C ALA A 339 13.02 4.20 -19.07
N ASN A 340 13.16 5.54 -19.04
CA ASN A 340 14.46 6.21 -18.94
C ASN A 340 14.52 7.30 -17.85
N SER A 341 13.52 7.34 -16.99
CA SER A 341 13.39 8.38 -15.95
C SER A 341 12.56 7.86 -14.79
N PHE A 342 12.54 8.62 -13.70
CA PHE A 342 11.60 8.45 -12.60
C PHE A 342 11.12 9.82 -12.11
N SER A 343 9.90 9.85 -11.59
CA SER A 343 9.38 11.02 -10.87
C SER A 343 9.67 10.90 -9.38
N TYR A 344 9.88 12.04 -8.74
CA TYR A 344 10.08 12.14 -7.30
C TYR A 344 9.56 13.50 -6.82
N VAL A 345 8.85 13.52 -5.70
CA VAL A 345 8.47 14.76 -5.01
C VAL A 345 9.54 15.12 -4.00
N ASN A 346 9.98 16.40 -4.01
CA ASN A 346 11.03 16.87 -3.12
C ASN A 346 10.80 18.35 -2.82
N GLU A 347 11.41 18.85 -1.75
CA GLU A 347 11.24 20.21 -1.21
C GLU A 347 12.53 21.04 -1.26
N GLN A 348 13.46 20.74 -2.15
CA GLN A 348 14.77 21.41 -2.24
C GLN A 348 14.69 22.93 -2.41
N ASP A 349 13.63 23.43 -3.04
CA ASP A 349 13.40 24.88 -3.23
C ASP A 349 12.42 25.49 -2.22
N GLY A 350 12.12 24.77 -1.14
CA GLY A 350 11.27 25.23 -0.03
C GLY A 350 9.79 24.87 -0.17
N TYR A 351 9.39 24.21 -1.26
CA TYR A 351 8.03 23.75 -1.51
C TYR A 351 8.04 22.36 -2.15
N ALA A 352 7.00 21.56 -1.91
CA ALA A 352 6.86 20.26 -2.53
C ALA A 352 6.57 20.39 -4.03
N HIS A 353 7.48 19.89 -4.86
CA HIS A 353 7.35 19.85 -6.31
C HIS A 353 7.65 18.48 -6.88
N ILE A 354 7.03 18.17 -8.03
CA ILE A 354 7.34 16.94 -8.76
C ILE A 354 8.54 17.20 -9.66
N TYR A 355 9.57 16.39 -9.50
CA TYR A 355 10.78 16.39 -10.35
C TYR A 355 10.77 15.15 -11.24
N LEU A 356 11.18 15.32 -12.49
CA LEU A 356 11.48 14.22 -13.39
C LEU A 356 12.98 14.09 -13.51
N LEU A 357 13.52 12.94 -13.08
CA LEU A 357 14.95 12.67 -13.07
C LEU A 357 15.28 11.62 -14.13
N SER A 358 16.32 11.92 -14.94
CA SER A 358 16.80 10.99 -15.97
C SER A 358 17.63 9.87 -15.33
N LEU A 359 17.42 8.63 -15.77
CA LEU A 359 18.24 7.49 -15.37
C LEU A 359 19.60 7.44 -16.10
N ILE A 360 19.73 8.20 -17.17
CA ILE A 360 20.93 8.24 -18.04
C ILE A 360 21.83 9.42 -17.65
N HIS A 361 21.24 10.54 -17.23
CA HIS A 361 21.95 11.75 -16.85
C HIS A 361 21.54 12.16 -15.44
N ILE A 362 22.28 11.72 -14.42
CA ILE A 362 22.01 12.00 -13.00
C ILE A 362 22.58 13.39 -12.62
N SER A 363 22.63 14.36 -13.51
CA SER A 363 23.34 15.61 -13.24
C SER A 363 22.46 16.81 -12.91
N GLU A 364 21.19 16.87 -13.33
CA GLU A 364 20.31 17.96 -12.91
C GLU A 364 18.82 17.55 -12.95
N PRO A 365 18.05 17.79 -11.87
CA PRO A 365 16.62 17.54 -11.85
C PRO A 365 15.87 18.58 -12.71
N THR A 366 14.99 18.13 -13.59
CA THR A 366 14.07 19.02 -14.32
C THR A 366 12.74 19.10 -13.55
N ARG A 367 12.43 20.27 -13.03
CA ARG A 367 11.14 20.54 -12.39
C ARG A 367 10.03 20.50 -13.42
N LEU A 368 8.98 19.70 -13.18
CA LEU A 368 7.74 19.76 -13.94
C LEU A 368 6.91 20.97 -13.49
N ARG A 369 6.56 21.86 -14.41
CA ARG A 369 5.74 23.05 -14.18
C ARG A 369 4.26 22.74 -14.39
#